data_0dd3a8f1c450329bd90bf0a292630e8f
#
_entry.id   0dd3a8f1c450329bd90bf0a292630e8f
#
_cell.length_a   1.000
_cell.length_b   1.000
_cell.length_c   1.000
_cell.angle_alpha   90.00
_cell.angle_beta   90.00
_cell.angle_gamma   90.00
#
_symmetry.space_group_name_H-M   'P 1'
#
loop_
_entity.id
_entity.type
_entity.pdbx_description
1 polymer ?
#
loop_
_entity_poly.entity_id
_entity_poly.type
_entity_poly.pdbx_seq_one_letter_code
_entity_poly.pdbx_strand_id
1 'polypeptide(L)'
;MDKIRNLSLRKTIVLYVGVSLILSFIFSAFVIHWADKIQRNIWWKYIDREKYFQALERETSEDEIPSYTTEIARPSLDEMSKTDRRLSELCDFLDTYAALVISFAGCVWAVFLFYKNKLKKPLEELKIASRRVGENDLDFHITYENSDE
;
A
#
# COMPACT_ATOMS: atom_id res chain seq x y z
N MET A 1 6.51 22.27 -12.02
CA MET A 1 5.22 22.00 -11.32
C MET A 1 4.00 22.56 -12.06
N ASP A 2 4.16 23.48 -13.02
CA ASP A 2 3.04 24.13 -13.72
C ASP A 2 2.28 23.24 -14.72
N LYS A 3 2.93 22.21 -15.30
CA LYS A 3 2.25 21.27 -16.22
C LYS A 3 1.11 20.46 -15.59
N ILE A 4 1.17 20.20 -14.29
CA ILE A 4 0.13 19.43 -13.59
C ILE A 4 -1.09 20.31 -13.24
N ARG A 5 -0.88 21.63 -13.16
CA ARG A 5 -1.93 22.61 -12.85
C ARG A 5 -2.92 22.79 -14.02
N ASN A 6 -2.46 22.59 -15.26
CA ASN A 6 -3.24 22.78 -16.48
C ASN A 6 -3.88 21.49 -17.04
N LEU A 7 -3.80 20.36 -16.32
CA LEU A 7 -4.49 19.15 -16.71
C LEU A 7 -5.97 19.22 -16.32
N SER A 8 -6.83 18.73 -17.21
CA SER A 8 -8.26 18.59 -16.90
C SER A 8 -8.46 17.81 -15.61
N LEU A 9 -9.50 18.15 -14.85
CA LEU A 9 -9.81 17.57 -13.53
C LEU A 9 -9.79 16.03 -13.56
N ARG A 10 -10.36 15.45 -14.65
CA ARG A 10 -10.40 14.00 -14.87
C ARG A 10 -9.01 13.39 -15.04
N LYS A 11 -8.13 14.03 -15.82
CA LYS A 11 -6.75 13.54 -16.02
C LYS A 11 -5.92 13.67 -14.76
N THR A 12 -6.17 14.72 -13.97
CA THR A 12 -5.47 14.94 -12.71
C THR A 12 -5.81 13.88 -11.67
N ILE A 13 -7.09 13.53 -11.46
CA ILE A 13 -7.47 12.48 -10.49
C ILE A 13 -6.88 11.12 -10.89
N VAL A 14 -6.92 10.78 -12.18
CA VAL A 14 -6.32 9.53 -12.69
C VAL A 14 -4.82 9.50 -12.42
N LEU A 15 -4.12 10.63 -12.59
CA LEU A 15 -2.70 10.73 -12.30
C LEU A 15 -2.41 10.53 -10.80
N TYR A 16 -3.16 11.19 -9.91
CA TYR A 16 -2.97 11.06 -8.45
C TYR A 16 -3.20 9.63 -7.99
N VAL A 17 -4.29 9.00 -8.43
CA VAL A 17 -4.61 7.61 -8.07
C VAL A 17 -3.60 6.65 -8.68
N GLY A 18 -3.22 6.83 -9.95
CA GLY A 18 -2.24 5.96 -10.62
C GLY A 18 -0.87 5.99 -9.96
N VAL A 19 -0.35 7.19 -9.69
CA VAL A 19 0.94 7.34 -8.99
C VAL A 19 0.86 6.75 -7.58
N SER A 20 -0.24 6.98 -6.85
CA SER A 20 -0.43 6.43 -5.51
C SER A 20 -0.47 4.92 -5.51
N LEU A 21 -1.15 4.29 -6.48
CA LEU A 21 -1.18 2.82 -6.62
C LEU A 21 0.21 2.24 -6.88
N ILE A 22 0.99 2.85 -7.78
CA ILE A 22 2.36 2.41 -8.07
C ILE A 22 3.23 2.48 -6.81
N LEU A 23 3.18 3.61 -6.10
CA LEU A 23 3.94 3.79 -4.85
C LEU A 23 3.50 2.81 -3.76
N SER A 24 2.19 2.58 -3.63
CA SER A 24 1.63 1.61 -2.68
C SER A 24 2.08 0.20 -2.99
N PHE A 25 2.15 -0.18 -4.27
CA PHE A 25 2.60 -1.49 -4.69
C PHE A 25 4.10 -1.71 -4.38
N ILE A 26 4.95 -0.72 -4.67
CA ILE A 26 6.38 -0.76 -4.32
C ILE A 26 6.55 -0.87 -2.80
N PHE A 27 5.80 -0.08 -2.04
CA PHE A 27 5.89 -0.10 -0.59
C PHE A 27 5.39 -1.41 0.02
N SER A 28 4.30 -2.00 -0.52
CA SER A 28 3.81 -3.31 -0.08
C SER A 28 4.81 -4.43 -0.34
N ALA A 29 5.46 -4.43 -1.50
CA ALA A 29 6.52 -5.40 -1.82
C ALA A 29 7.69 -5.29 -0.83
N PHE A 30 8.05 -4.09 -0.44
CA PHE A 30 9.09 -3.87 0.58
C PHE A 30 8.67 -4.41 1.96
N VAL A 31 7.42 -4.16 2.38
CA VAL A 31 6.88 -4.65 3.66
C VAL A 31 6.83 -6.17 3.69
N ILE A 32 6.34 -6.80 2.62
CA ILE A 32 6.28 -8.27 2.48
C ILE A 32 7.69 -8.86 2.55
N HIS A 33 8.63 -8.33 1.76
CA HIS A 33 10.01 -8.80 1.80
C HIS A 33 10.65 -8.72 3.20
N TRP A 34 10.32 -7.66 3.94
CA TRP A 34 10.81 -7.50 5.32
C TRP A 34 10.16 -8.47 6.30
N ALA A 35 8.85 -8.68 6.16
CA ALA A 35 8.10 -9.67 6.93
C ALA A 35 8.66 -11.08 6.71
N ASP A 36 8.89 -11.48 5.47
CA ASP A 36 9.52 -12.74 5.09
C ASP A 36 10.90 -12.93 5.73
N LYS A 37 11.71 -11.87 5.73
CA LYS A 37 13.04 -11.93 6.33
C LYS A 37 12.98 -12.15 7.83
N ILE A 38 12.06 -11.47 8.52
CA ILE A 38 11.82 -11.64 9.96
C ILE A 38 11.32 -13.06 10.24
N GLN A 39 10.34 -13.52 9.47
CA GLN A 39 9.75 -14.84 9.63
C GLN A 39 10.78 -15.95 9.44
N ARG A 40 11.61 -15.88 8.41
CA ARG A 40 12.73 -16.81 8.21
C ARG A 40 13.70 -16.81 9.38
N ASN A 41 14.06 -15.66 9.93
CA ASN A 41 14.93 -15.57 11.09
C ASN A 41 14.33 -16.23 12.34
N ILE A 42 13.01 -16.13 12.52
CA ILE A 42 12.30 -16.81 13.61
C ILE A 42 12.31 -18.31 13.38
N TRP A 43 11.96 -18.77 12.19
CA TRP A 43 11.91 -20.19 11.86
C TRP A 43 13.25 -20.87 12.02
N TRP A 44 14.36 -20.21 11.61
CA TRP A 44 15.72 -20.76 11.80
C TRP A 44 16.10 -21.06 13.25
N LYS A 45 15.42 -20.49 14.24
CA LYS A 45 15.64 -20.80 15.65
C LYS A 45 15.02 -22.14 16.08
N TYR A 46 13.96 -22.56 15.39
CA TYR A 46 13.13 -23.70 15.76
C TYR A 46 13.21 -24.86 14.77
N ILE A 47 13.90 -24.68 13.66
CA ILE A 47 14.10 -25.73 12.64
C ILE A 47 15.06 -26.79 13.17
N ASP A 48 14.65 -28.04 13.03
CA ASP A 48 15.56 -29.20 13.16
C ASP A 48 16.51 -29.22 11.95
N ARG A 49 17.76 -28.83 12.20
CA ARG A 49 18.76 -28.67 11.13
C ARG A 49 19.09 -29.99 10.46
N GLU A 50 19.05 -31.11 11.17
CA GLU A 50 19.35 -32.42 10.58
C GLU A 50 18.27 -32.80 9.58
N LYS A 51 17.00 -32.65 9.94
CA LYS A 51 15.88 -32.90 9.01
C LYS A 51 15.90 -31.98 7.81
N TYR A 52 16.25 -30.71 8.00
CA TYR A 52 16.36 -29.75 6.91
C TYR A 52 17.45 -30.16 5.90
N PHE A 53 18.66 -30.53 6.36
CA PHE A 53 19.74 -30.95 5.49
C PHE A 53 19.43 -32.29 4.80
N GLN A 54 18.80 -33.24 5.48
CA GLN A 54 18.35 -34.49 4.88
C GLN A 54 17.29 -34.27 3.79
N ALA A 55 16.38 -33.32 3.98
CA ALA A 55 15.41 -32.95 2.96
C ALA A 55 16.06 -32.29 1.76
N LEU A 56 17.03 -31.40 1.99
CA LEU A 56 17.78 -30.74 0.92
C LEU A 56 18.61 -31.75 0.09
N GLU A 57 19.22 -32.75 0.73
CA GLU A 57 19.95 -33.81 0.02
C GLU A 57 19.01 -34.69 -0.84
N ARG A 58 17.80 -34.93 -0.38
CA ARG A 58 16.79 -35.65 -1.20
C ARG A 58 16.31 -34.85 -2.40
N GLU A 59 16.06 -33.53 -2.23
CA GLU A 59 15.66 -32.66 -3.34
C GLU A 59 16.71 -32.52 -4.42
N THR A 60 18.01 -32.55 -4.08
CA THR A 60 19.11 -32.50 -5.07
C THR A 60 19.22 -33.79 -5.86
N SER A 61 18.61 -34.89 -5.42
CA SER A 61 18.66 -36.19 -6.12
C SER A 61 17.42 -36.50 -6.96
N GLU A 62 16.34 -35.78 -6.82
CA GLU A 62 15.11 -35.92 -7.59
C GLU A 62 14.80 -34.59 -8.28
N ASP A 63 14.64 -34.59 -9.61
CA ASP A 63 14.33 -33.43 -10.46
C ASP A 63 12.93 -32.81 -10.18
N GLU A 64 12.38 -32.97 -8.99
CA GLU A 64 11.09 -32.43 -8.56
C GLU A 64 11.22 -31.12 -7.79
N ILE A 65 10.31 -30.23 -8.14
CA ILE A 65 10.15 -28.82 -7.70
C ILE A 65 10.31 -28.61 -6.18
N PRO A 66 11.02 -27.54 -5.72
CA PRO A 66 11.45 -27.31 -4.34
C PRO A 66 10.32 -26.94 -3.33
N SER A 67 9.17 -27.60 -3.37
CA SER A 67 8.06 -27.37 -2.44
C SER A 67 8.24 -28.09 -1.10
N TYR A 68 9.00 -29.17 -1.05
CA TYR A 68 9.15 -30.02 0.15
C TYR A 68 10.00 -29.40 1.27
N THR A 69 11.08 -28.69 0.92
CA THR A 69 11.97 -28.05 1.91
C THR A 69 11.29 -26.96 2.71
N THR A 70 10.35 -26.22 2.08
CA THR A 70 9.62 -25.14 2.74
C THR A 70 8.58 -25.67 3.73
N GLU A 71 7.98 -26.82 3.46
CA GLU A 71 6.96 -27.41 4.30
C GLU A 71 7.55 -28.14 5.50
N ILE A 72 8.66 -28.85 5.33
CA ILE A 72 9.41 -29.52 6.40
C ILE A 72 10.14 -28.50 7.29
N ALA A 73 10.52 -27.35 6.75
CA ALA A 73 11.18 -26.28 7.48
C ALA A 73 10.23 -25.40 8.30
N ARG A 74 8.91 -25.57 8.17
CA ARG A 74 7.94 -24.79 8.96
C ARG A 74 7.84 -25.37 10.37
N PRO A 75 8.36 -24.66 11.39
CA PRO A 75 8.28 -25.19 12.75
C PRO A 75 6.84 -25.18 13.24
N SER A 76 6.52 -26.14 14.13
CA SER A 76 5.20 -26.18 14.75
C SER A 76 5.00 -24.96 15.66
N LEU A 77 3.83 -24.31 15.58
CA LEU A 77 3.52 -23.12 16.37
C LEU A 77 3.56 -23.37 17.89
N ASP A 78 3.41 -24.65 18.30
CA ASP A 78 3.40 -25.03 19.71
C ASP A 78 4.81 -25.09 20.32
N GLU A 79 5.84 -25.24 19.50
CA GLU A 79 7.24 -25.25 19.91
C GLU A 79 7.84 -23.84 20.03
N MET A 80 7.14 -22.84 19.48
CA MET A 80 7.61 -21.46 19.51
C MET A 80 7.33 -20.76 20.84
N SER A 81 8.20 -19.83 21.21
CA SER A 81 7.91 -18.91 22.31
C SER A 81 6.65 -18.09 21.99
N LYS A 82 5.91 -17.65 23.01
CA LYS A 82 4.69 -16.83 22.83
C LYS A 82 4.93 -15.57 22.02
N THR A 83 6.11 -14.99 22.14
CA THR A 83 6.50 -13.77 21.41
C THR A 83 6.80 -14.07 19.95
N ASP A 84 7.59 -15.10 19.67
CA ASP A 84 7.97 -15.50 18.31
C ASP A 84 6.74 -16.01 17.53
N ARG A 85 5.81 -16.71 18.20
CA ARG A 85 4.54 -17.13 17.62
C ARG A 85 3.69 -15.94 17.19
N ARG A 86 3.48 -14.93 18.07
CA ARG A 86 2.72 -13.72 17.70
C ARG A 86 3.36 -12.95 16.55
N LEU A 87 4.68 -12.91 16.54
CA LEU A 87 5.42 -12.23 15.48
C LEU A 87 5.30 -12.97 14.15
N SER A 88 5.35 -14.31 14.17
CA SER A 88 5.12 -15.13 12.98
C SER A 88 3.67 -14.98 12.45
N GLU A 89 2.67 -15.01 13.33
CA GLU A 89 1.27 -14.77 12.97
C GLU A 89 1.08 -13.35 12.35
N LEU A 90 1.78 -12.34 12.86
CA LEU A 90 1.77 -10.98 12.29
C LEU A 90 2.44 -10.96 10.90
N CYS A 91 3.53 -11.67 10.71
CA CYS A 91 4.19 -11.77 9.40
C CYS A 91 3.29 -12.47 8.37
N ASP A 92 2.62 -13.57 8.73
CA ASP A 92 1.64 -14.26 7.89
C ASP A 92 0.47 -13.32 7.50
N PHE A 93 -0.01 -12.52 8.46
CA PHE A 93 -1.04 -11.52 8.19
C PHE A 93 -0.53 -10.43 7.23
N LEU A 94 0.68 -9.92 7.42
CA LEU A 94 1.28 -8.92 6.55
C LEU A 94 1.51 -9.48 5.14
N ASP A 95 1.97 -10.70 5.00
CA ASP A 95 2.15 -11.35 3.70
C ASP A 95 0.83 -11.42 2.91
N THR A 96 -0.26 -11.80 3.59
CA THR A 96 -1.57 -11.95 2.96
C THR A 96 -2.26 -10.63 2.66
N TYR A 97 -2.21 -9.65 3.57
CA TYR A 97 -3.07 -8.47 3.51
C TYR A 97 -2.36 -7.14 3.27
N ALA A 98 -1.02 -7.08 3.37
CA ALA A 98 -0.29 -5.81 3.26
C ALA A 98 -0.57 -5.08 1.95
N ALA A 99 -0.57 -5.78 0.82
CA ALA A 99 -0.81 -5.18 -0.48
C ALA A 99 -2.20 -4.52 -0.57
N LEU A 100 -3.22 -5.16 -0.02
CA LEU A 100 -4.59 -4.65 -0.02
C LEU A 100 -4.74 -3.43 0.89
N VAL A 101 -4.27 -3.53 2.13
CA VAL A 101 -4.39 -2.45 3.14
C VAL A 101 -3.60 -1.22 2.70
N ILE A 102 -2.36 -1.41 2.23
CA ILE A 102 -1.49 -0.30 1.79
C ILE A 102 -2.06 0.36 0.53
N SER A 103 -2.58 -0.42 -0.43
CA SER A 103 -3.20 0.13 -1.65
C SER A 103 -4.46 0.92 -1.32
N PHE A 104 -5.31 0.42 -0.43
CA PHE A 104 -6.49 1.13 0.03
C PHE A 104 -6.13 2.44 0.72
N ALA A 105 -5.18 2.43 1.67
CA ALA A 105 -4.70 3.63 2.35
C ALA A 105 -4.10 4.64 1.36
N GLY A 106 -3.33 4.16 0.37
CA GLY A 106 -2.78 4.98 -0.69
C GLY A 106 -3.85 5.66 -1.55
N CYS A 107 -4.91 4.95 -1.91
CA CYS A 107 -6.04 5.53 -2.65
C CYS A 107 -6.76 6.62 -1.85
N VAL A 108 -7.04 6.37 -0.57
CA VAL A 108 -7.66 7.37 0.33
C VAL A 108 -6.77 8.62 0.42
N TRP A 109 -5.46 8.42 0.58
CA TRP A 109 -4.50 9.52 0.62
C TRP A 109 -4.45 10.32 -0.69
N ALA A 110 -4.48 9.64 -1.84
CA ALA A 110 -4.50 10.28 -3.16
C ALA A 110 -5.75 11.15 -3.36
N VAL A 111 -6.92 10.63 -2.98
CA VAL A 111 -8.20 11.37 -3.04
C VAL A 111 -8.15 12.59 -2.11
N PHE A 112 -7.59 12.45 -0.90
CA PHE A 112 -7.43 13.57 0.04
C PHE A 112 -6.51 14.66 -0.52
N LEU A 113 -5.37 14.27 -1.11
CA LEU A 113 -4.45 15.22 -1.76
C LEU A 113 -5.11 15.91 -2.95
N PHE A 114 -5.85 15.18 -3.77
CA PHE A 114 -6.59 15.74 -4.89
C PHE A 114 -7.62 16.76 -4.41
N TYR A 115 -8.43 16.41 -3.40
CA TYR A 115 -9.38 17.32 -2.80
C TYR A 115 -8.71 18.60 -2.30
N LYS A 116 -7.64 18.46 -1.48
CA LYS A 116 -6.92 19.59 -0.91
C LYS A 116 -6.34 20.53 -1.98
N ASN A 117 -5.76 19.96 -3.04
CA ASN A 117 -4.99 20.73 -4.02
C ASN A 117 -5.85 21.29 -5.17
N LYS A 118 -6.96 20.62 -5.51
CA LYS A 118 -7.76 20.98 -6.68
C LYS A 118 -9.17 21.43 -6.38
N LEU A 119 -9.80 20.90 -5.33
CA LEU A 119 -11.21 21.18 -5.05
C LEU A 119 -11.43 22.20 -3.92
N LYS A 120 -10.55 22.25 -2.93
CA LYS A 120 -10.77 23.10 -1.76
C LYS A 120 -10.90 24.58 -2.12
N LYS A 121 -10.00 25.12 -2.93
CA LYS A 121 -10.02 26.53 -3.38
C LYS A 121 -11.29 26.90 -4.15
N PRO A 122 -11.64 26.19 -5.26
CA PRO A 122 -12.87 26.50 -5.99
C PRO A 122 -14.14 26.37 -5.14
N LEU A 123 -14.19 25.39 -4.23
CA LEU A 123 -15.34 25.24 -3.33
C LEU A 123 -15.45 26.38 -2.32
N GLU A 124 -14.34 26.89 -1.79
CA GLU A 124 -14.34 28.05 -0.90
C GLU A 124 -14.78 29.33 -1.66
N GLU A 125 -14.34 29.52 -2.89
CA GLU A 125 -14.76 30.63 -3.75
C GLU A 125 -16.24 30.56 -4.08
N LEU A 126 -16.76 29.39 -4.45
CA LEU A 126 -18.19 29.15 -4.67
C LEU A 126 -19.02 29.42 -3.40
N LYS A 127 -18.53 29.01 -2.24
CA LYS A 127 -19.20 29.26 -0.97
C LYS A 127 -19.26 30.76 -0.65
N ILE A 128 -18.18 31.51 -0.91
CA ILE A 128 -18.12 32.95 -0.73
C ILE A 128 -19.09 33.64 -1.71
N ALA A 129 -19.07 33.22 -2.99
CA ALA A 129 -19.96 33.76 -4.01
C ALA A 129 -21.43 33.52 -3.65
N SER A 130 -21.80 32.30 -3.27
CA SER A 130 -23.15 31.95 -2.84
C SER A 130 -23.63 32.79 -1.65
N ARG A 131 -22.74 33.06 -0.70
CA ARG A 131 -23.06 33.92 0.44
C ARG A 131 -23.31 35.36 0.02
N ARG A 132 -22.48 35.94 -0.86
CA ARG A 132 -22.64 37.32 -1.34
C ARG A 132 -23.92 37.49 -2.19
N VAL A 133 -24.25 36.51 -3.02
CA VAL A 133 -25.53 36.49 -3.72
C VAL A 133 -26.72 36.50 -2.74
N GLY A 134 -26.61 35.73 -1.64
CA GLY A 134 -27.60 35.74 -0.56
C GLY A 134 -27.71 37.08 0.19
N GLU A 135 -26.64 37.88 0.19
CA GLU A 135 -26.56 39.22 0.78
C GLU A 135 -26.92 40.33 -0.26
N ASN A 136 -27.41 39.95 -1.46
CA ASN A 136 -27.81 40.85 -2.56
C ASN A 136 -26.66 41.65 -3.19
N ASP A 137 -25.39 41.18 -3.02
CA ASP A 137 -24.20 41.73 -3.66
C ASP A 137 -23.95 41.03 -5.00
N LEU A 138 -24.55 41.61 -6.08
CA LEU A 138 -24.53 41.05 -7.42
C LEU A 138 -23.34 41.49 -8.27
N ASP A 139 -22.48 42.41 -7.80
CA ASP A 139 -21.31 42.91 -8.50
C ASP A 139 -20.05 42.00 -8.35
N PHE A 140 -20.23 40.81 -7.84
CA PHE A 140 -19.13 39.88 -7.63
C PHE A 140 -18.83 39.03 -8.86
N HIS A 141 -17.65 39.23 -9.46
CA HIS A 141 -17.12 38.36 -10.53
C HIS A 141 -16.23 37.27 -9.95
N ILE A 142 -16.60 36.00 -10.21
CA ILE A 142 -15.74 34.85 -9.92
C ILE A 142 -14.72 34.73 -11.04
N THR A 143 -13.45 35.09 -10.77
CA THR A 143 -12.36 34.87 -11.72
C THR A 143 -11.90 33.42 -11.59
N TYR A 144 -12.48 32.54 -12.40
CA TYR A 144 -12.07 31.14 -12.46
C TYR A 144 -10.90 30.99 -13.46
N GLU A 145 -9.68 30.87 -12.95
CA GLU A 145 -8.44 30.73 -13.74
C GLU A 145 -8.14 29.27 -14.14
N ASN A 146 -9.16 28.45 -14.37
CA ASN A 146 -8.97 27.09 -14.83
C ASN A 146 -9.50 26.96 -16.25
N SER A 147 -8.62 26.99 -17.24
CA SER A 147 -8.95 26.63 -18.60
C SER A 147 -9.17 25.11 -18.68
N ASP A 148 -10.41 24.67 -18.44
CA ASP A 148 -10.88 23.31 -18.77
C ASP A 148 -11.39 23.30 -20.23
N GLU A 149 -10.50 23.59 -21.19
CA GLU A 149 -10.70 23.27 -22.59
C GLU A 149 -9.77 22.14 -23.04
#